data_2913fbb982f858d3f83c1643ef060a97
#
_entry.id   2913fbb982f858d3f83c1643ef060a97
#
_cell.length_a   1.000
_cell.length_b   1.000
_cell.length_c   1.000
_cell.angle_alpha   90.00
_cell.angle_beta   90.00
_cell.angle_gamma   90.00
#
_symmetry.space_group_name_H-M   'P 1'
#
loop_
_entity.id
_entity.type
_entity.pdbx_description
1 polymer ?
#
loop_
_entity_poly.entity_id
_entity_poly.type
_entity_poly.pdbx_seq_one_letter_code
_entity_poly.pdbx_strand_id
1 'polypeptide(L)'
;MSGQKKGKEAVLFPGERLDDLQLNGLELIQDPKKFCFGVDAVFLSDFVKIKAGERALDLGTGNGIIPILLSEKTQGRHFTGLEIQPEMAEMARRSVDYNGLEDKVDIVTGDIKEAAEIFKPAFFDV
;
A
#
# COMPACT_ATOMS: atom_id res chain seq x y z
N MET A 1 1.45 15.59 -2.58
CA MET A 1 2.57 16.12 -3.30
C MET A 1 3.81 15.30 -3.05
N SER A 2 4.57 15.00 -4.07
CA SER A 2 5.74 14.12 -3.95
C SER A 2 6.90 14.73 -3.18
N GLY A 3 6.82 16.00 -2.82
CA GLY A 3 7.88 16.68 -2.09
C GLY A 3 8.19 16.10 -0.72
N GLN A 4 7.25 15.38 -0.11
CA GLN A 4 7.45 14.83 1.22
C GLN A 4 8.55 13.79 1.29
N LYS A 5 8.83 13.09 0.20
CA LYS A 5 9.88 12.06 0.22
C LYS A 5 11.25 12.57 -0.21
N LYS A 6 11.34 13.84 -0.57
CA LYS A 6 12.64 14.42 -0.92
C LYS A 6 13.53 14.44 0.31
N GLY A 7 14.75 13.97 0.14
CA GLY A 7 15.71 13.87 1.22
C GLY A 7 15.65 12.57 2.00
N LYS A 8 14.59 11.78 1.82
CA LYS A 8 14.54 10.45 2.43
C LYS A 8 15.32 9.46 1.58
N GLU A 9 16.01 8.56 2.25
CA GLU A 9 16.64 7.43 1.58
C GLU A 9 15.77 6.19 1.82
N ALA A 10 15.59 5.38 0.78
CA ALA A 10 14.87 4.13 0.92
C ALA A 10 15.71 3.16 1.76
N VAL A 11 15.06 2.53 2.74
CA VAL A 11 15.69 1.45 3.51
C VAL A 11 15.45 0.15 2.76
N LEU A 12 16.48 -0.34 2.10
CA LEU A 12 16.41 -1.57 1.30
C LEU A 12 17.19 -2.69 1.99
N PHE A 13 16.58 -3.85 2.07
CA PHE A 13 17.26 -5.06 2.54
C PHE A 13 17.93 -5.77 1.35
N PRO A 14 18.89 -6.68 1.60
CA PRO A 14 19.56 -7.37 0.51
C PRO A 14 18.57 -8.04 -0.45
N GLY A 15 18.78 -7.83 -1.74
CA GLY A 15 17.92 -8.37 -2.78
C GLY A 15 16.72 -7.50 -3.16
N GLU A 16 16.44 -6.48 -2.38
CA GLU A 16 15.34 -5.57 -2.67
C GLU A 16 15.77 -4.46 -3.63
N ARG A 17 14.78 -3.92 -4.34
CA ARG A 17 14.99 -2.78 -5.23
C ARG A 17 13.84 -1.80 -5.09
N LEU A 18 14.06 -0.59 -5.59
CA LEU A 18 13.06 0.47 -5.59
C LEU A 18 12.56 0.66 -7.02
N ASP A 19 11.28 0.42 -7.24
CA ASP A 19 10.67 0.51 -8.56
C ASP A 19 9.78 1.73 -8.67
N ASP A 20 9.94 2.49 -9.76
CA ASP A 20 9.13 3.67 -10.05
C ASP A 20 7.75 3.22 -10.52
N LEU A 21 6.69 3.72 -9.86
CA LEU A 21 5.31 3.40 -10.24
C LEU A 21 4.77 4.27 -11.37
N GLN A 22 5.58 5.23 -11.85
CA GLN A 22 5.21 6.13 -12.95
C GLN A 22 3.95 6.94 -12.63
N LEU A 23 3.79 7.30 -11.37
CA LEU A 23 2.63 8.05 -10.90
C LEU A 23 3.10 9.02 -9.81
N ASN A 24 3.24 10.29 -10.16
CA ASN A 24 3.55 11.38 -9.24
C ASN A 24 4.73 11.11 -8.30
N GLY A 25 5.75 10.44 -8.82
CA GLY A 25 6.96 10.16 -8.05
C GLY A 25 6.85 9.04 -7.03
N LEU A 26 5.75 8.31 -7.01
CA LEU A 26 5.62 7.15 -6.13
C LEU A 26 6.56 6.04 -6.55
N GLU A 27 7.19 5.42 -5.57
CA GLU A 27 8.08 4.29 -5.78
C GLU A 27 7.76 3.18 -4.81
N LEU A 28 8.04 1.93 -5.19
CA LEU A 28 7.67 0.76 -4.41
C LEU A 28 8.90 -0.11 -4.17
N ILE A 29 9.08 -0.54 -2.93
CA ILE A 29 10.14 -1.48 -2.58
C ILE A 29 9.67 -2.89 -2.93
N GLN A 30 10.43 -3.60 -3.73
CA GLN A 30 10.12 -4.97 -4.15
C GLN A 30 11.34 -5.86 -4.03
N ASP A 31 11.08 -7.16 -3.84
CA ASP A 31 12.10 -8.19 -3.88
C ASP A 31 11.77 -9.13 -5.04
N PRO A 32 12.61 -9.19 -6.10
CA PRO A 32 12.33 -10.05 -7.26
C PRO A 32 12.21 -11.53 -6.93
N LYS A 33 12.75 -11.98 -5.79
CA LYS A 33 12.64 -13.38 -5.35
C LYS A 33 11.33 -13.68 -4.64
N LYS A 34 10.55 -12.62 -4.31
CA LYS A 34 9.24 -12.75 -3.72
C LYS A 34 8.20 -12.33 -4.75
N PHE A 35 6.94 -12.32 -4.35
CA PHE A 35 5.90 -11.88 -5.26
C PHE A 35 6.06 -10.39 -5.57
N CYS A 36 6.16 -10.04 -6.85
CA CYS A 36 6.12 -8.67 -7.31
C CYS A 36 4.76 -8.40 -7.96
N PHE A 37 4.32 -7.14 -7.91
CA PHE A 37 3.08 -6.79 -8.57
C PHE A 37 3.22 -6.93 -10.08
N GLY A 38 2.10 -7.27 -10.74
CA GLY A 38 1.99 -7.22 -12.19
C GLY A 38 1.07 -6.09 -12.62
N VAL A 39 0.83 -5.99 -13.93
CA VAL A 39 -0.10 -4.99 -14.48
C VAL A 39 -1.52 -5.14 -13.94
N ASP A 40 -1.87 -6.33 -13.44
CA ASP A 40 -3.19 -6.59 -12.86
C ASP A 40 -3.49 -5.65 -11.68
N ALA A 41 -2.50 -5.42 -10.82
CA ALA A 41 -2.67 -4.54 -9.67
C ALA A 41 -2.94 -3.10 -10.12
N VAL A 42 -2.23 -2.65 -11.16
CA VAL A 42 -2.43 -1.31 -11.70
C VAL A 42 -3.83 -1.18 -12.29
N PHE A 43 -4.27 -2.17 -13.08
CA PHE A 43 -5.63 -2.17 -13.65
C PHE A 43 -6.69 -2.22 -12.56
N LEU A 44 -6.49 -3.05 -11.54
CA LEU A 44 -7.44 -3.12 -10.43
C LEU A 44 -7.58 -1.76 -9.75
N SER A 45 -6.46 -1.08 -9.51
CA SER A 45 -6.50 0.24 -8.90
C SER A 45 -7.24 1.27 -9.75
N ASP A 46 -7.29 1.08 -11.06
CA ASP A 46 -8.05 1.96 -11.95
C ASP A 46 -9.55 1.66 -11.91
N PHE A 47 -9.92 0.42 -11.60
CA PHE A 47 -11.32 0.00 -11.54
C PHE A 47 -12.01 0.41 -10.25
N VAL A 48 -11.27 0.46 -9.15
CA VAL A 48 -11.85 0.72 -7.83
C VAL A 48 -12.34 2.16 -7.78
N LYS A 49 -13.59 2.32 -7.39
CA LYS A 49 -14.20 3.65 -7.25
C LYS A 49 -14.29 3.99 -5.77
N ILE A 50 -13.55 5.00 -5.37
CA ILE A 50 -13.51 5.45 -3.99
C ILE A 50 -13.86 6.92 -4.00
N LYS A 51 -14.93 7.27 -3.26
CA LYS A 51 -15.40 8.64 -3.16
C LYS A 51 -14.62 9.39 -2.10
N ALA A 52 -14.65 10.71 -2.18
CA ALA A 52 -14.01 11.55 -1.18
C ALA A 52 -14.50 11.19 0.22
N GLY A 53 -13.58 11.04 1.15
CA GLY A 53 -13.87 10.72 2.54
C GLY A 53 -14.07 9.24 2.85
N GLU A 54 -14.10 8.37 1.86
CA GLU A 54 -14.27 6.94 2.08
C GLU A 54 -12.97 6.28 2.54
N ARG A 55 -13.12 5.19 3.27
CA ARG A 55 -12.00 4.35 3.74
C ARG A 55 -12.03 3.02 3.00
N ALA A 56 -10.86 2.58 2.56
CA ALA A 56 -10.72 1.34 1.79
C ALA A 56 -9.81 0.34 2.50
N LEU A 57 -10.10 -0.93 2.32
CA LEU A 57 -9.30 -2.04 2.84
C LEU A 57 -8.89 -2.96 1.70
N ASP A 58 -7.60 -3.26 1.62
CA ASP A 58 -7.06 -4.21 0.65
C ASP A 58 -6.65 -5.48 1.39
N LEU A 59 -7.35 -6.57 1.11
CA LEU A 59 -7.08 -7.87 1.72
C LEU A 59 -6.00 -8.60 0.95
N GLY A 60 -4.91 -8.97 1.63
CA GLY A 60 -3.78 -9.60 0.97
C GLY A 60 -2.94 -8.59 0.19
N THR A 61 -2.60 -7.50 0.84
CA THR A 61 -1.99 -6.33 0.17
C THR A 61 -0.57 -6.56 -0.35
N GLY A 62 0.11 -7.62 0.09
CA GLY A 62 1.47 -7.92 -0.34
C GLY A 62 2.44 -6.79 -0.02
N ASN A 63 3.07 -6.25 -1.07
CA ASN A 63 4.02 -5.15 -0.94
C ASN A 63 3.37 -3.77 -0.85
N GLY A 64 2.03 -3.71 -0.76
CA GLY A 64 1.30 -2.47 -0.56
C GLY A 64 0.99 -1.68 -1.82
N ILE A 65 1.15 -2.27 -3.00
CA ILE A 65 0.95 -1.57 -4.28
C ILE A 65 -0.44 -0.93 -4.40
N ILE A 66 -1.49 -1.67 -4.03
CA ILE A 66 -2.87 -1.19 -4.22
C ILE A 66 -3.18 0.04 -3.34
N PRO A 67 -2.99 -0.02 -2.01
CA PRO A 67 -3.28 1.16 -1.20
C PRO A 67 -2.40 2.36 -1.56
N ILE A 68 -1.15 2.13 -1.94
CA ILE A 68 -0.26 3.22 -2.36
C ILE A 68 -0.79 3.88 -3.64
N LEU A 69 -1.16 3.09 -4.66
CA LEU A 69 -1.73 3.63 -5.89
C LEU A 69 -3.05 4.36 -5.64
N LEU A 70 -3.94 3.77 -4.83
CA LEU A 70 -5.24 4.37 -4.54
C LEU A 70 -5.12 5.68 -3.80
N SER A 71 -4.11 5.82 -2.93
CA SER A 71 -3.90 7.06 -2.20
C SER A 71 -3.62 8.24 -3.13
N GLU A 72 -3.07 7.97 -4.32
CA GLU A 72 -2.80 9.00 -5.31
C GLU A 72 -3.92 9.12 -6.33
N LYS A 73 -4.53 7.99 -6.73
CA LYS A 73 -5.53 7.96 -7.80
C LYS A 73 -6.92 8.40 -7.35
N THR A 74 -7.22 8.36 -6.05
CA THR A 74 -8.56 8.65 -5.54
C THR A 74 -8.51 9.72 -4.46
N GLN A 75 -9.68 10.18 -4.05
CA GLN A 75 -9.83 11.15 -2.97
C GLN A 75 -10.30 10.49 -1.68
N GLY A 76 -10.11 9.20 -1.56
CA GLY A 76 -10.41 8.47 -0.34
C GLY A 76 -9.66 9.04 0.85
N ARG A 77 -10.22 8.82 2.03
CA ARG A 77 -9.68 9.38 3.26
C ARG A 77 -8.52 8.57 3.81
N HIS A 78 -8.63 7.25 3.75
CA HIS A 78 -7.63 6.37 4.34
C HIS A 78 -7.65 5.00 3.66
N PHE A 79 -6.48 4.39 3.54
CA PHE A 79 -6.29 3.13 2.82
C PHE A 79 -5.52 2.18 3.72
N THR A 80 -6.11 1.03 4.02
CA THR A 80 -5.47 0.01 4.87
C THR A 80 -5.19 -1.23 4.04
N GLY A 81 -3.99 -1.76 4.17
CA GLY A 81 -3.63 -3.05 3.59
C GLY A 81 -3.46 -4.08 4.70
N LEU A 82 -4.03 -5.26 4.53
CA LEU A 82 -3.86 -6.38 5.45
C LEU A 82 -3.01 -7.44 4.78
N GLU A 83 -1.95 -7.87 5.45
CA GLU A 83 -1.02 -8.85 4.91
C GLU A 83 -0.61 -9.85 6.00
N ILE A 84 -0.72 -11.15 5.69
CA ILE A 84 -0.42 -12.20 6.64
C ILE A 84 1.08 -12.44 6.80
N GLN A 85 1.87 -12.21 5.75
CA GLN A 85 3.32 -12.45 5.79
C GLN A 85 4.03 -11.25 6.41
N PRO A 86 4.68 -11.43 7.59
CA PRO A 86 5.30 -10.29 8.25
C PRO A 86 6.37 -9.59 7.41
N GLU A 87 7.15 -10.33 6.63
CA GLU A 87 8.20 -9.74 5.80
C GLU A 87 7.62 -8.85 4.71
N MET A 88 6.52 -9.30 4.08
CA MET A 88 5.85 -8.51 3.05
C MET A 88 5.19 -7.27 3.66
N ALA A 89 4.55 -7.42 4.81
CA ALA A 89 3.94 -6.29 5.50
C ALA A 89 4.98 -5.25 5.89
N GLU A 90 6.14 -5.69 6.35
CA GLU A 90 7.21 -4.80 6.73
C GLU A 90 7.77 -4.05 5.52
N MET A 91 7.95 -4.76 4.41
CA MET A 91 8.40 -4.14 3.15
C MET A 91 7.38 -3.10 2.67
N ALA A 92 6.08 -3.41 2.78
CA ALA A 92 5.02 -2.48 2.44
C ALA A 92 5.07 -1.22 3.33
N ARG A 93 5.31 -1.38 4.63
CA ARG A 93 5.42 -0.24 5.54
C ARG A 93 6.59 0.66 5.17
N ARG A 94 7.71 0.08 4.77
CA ARG A 94 8.86 0.89 4.35
C ARG A 94 8.54 1.67 3.08
N SER A 95 7.77 1.10 2.16
CA SER A 95 7.32 1.83 0.96
C SER A 95 6.39 2.97 1.33
N VAL A 96 5.45 2.74 2.25
CA VAL A 96 4.55 3.78 2.74
C VAL A 96 5.34 4.93 3.35
N ASP A 97 6.28 4.60 4.22
CA ASP A 97 7.10 5.62 4.88
C ASP A 97 7.97 6.38 3.89
N TYR A 98 8.61 5.66 2.98
CA TYR A 98 9.47 6.29 1.98
C TYR A 98 8.71 7.29 1.11
N ASN A 99 7.46 6.98 0.76
CA ASN A 99 6.63 7.85 -0.06
C ASN A 99 5.95 8.98 0.73
N GLY A 100 6.14 9.02 2.05
CA GLY A 100 5.51 10.05 2.88
C GLY A 100 4.01 9.89 3.02
N LEU A 101 3.52 8.65 3.02
CA LEU A 101 2.09 8.35 3.01
C LEU A 101 1.57 7.83 4.36
N GLU A 102 2.35 7.98 5.43
CA GLU A 102 1.99 7.41 6.74
C GLU A 102 0.64 7.91 7.26
N ASP A 103 0.25 9.11 6.88
CA ASP A 103 -1.02 9.69 7.33
C ASP A 103 -2.22 9.14 6.56
N LYS A 104 -1.99 8.53 5.41
CA LYS A 104 -3.07 8.06 4.53
C LYS A 104 -3.13 6.56 4.38
N VAL A 105 -2.01 5.87 4.52
CA VAL A 105 -1.89 4.44 4.24
C VAL A 105 -1.36 3.72 5.46
N ASP A 106 -2.03 2.64 5.82
CA ASP A 106 -1.69 1.82 6.98
C ASP A 106 -1.55 0.38 6.55
N ILE A 107 -0.52 -0.30 7.03
CA ILE A 107 -0.31 -1.72 6.74
C ILE A 107 -0.42 -2.49 8.05
N VAL A 108 -1.32 -3.44 8.07
CA VAL A 108 -1.58 -4.28 9.25
C VAL A 108 -1.16 -5.71 8.93
N THR A 109 -0.43 -6.33 9.84
CA THR A 109 -0.08 -7.74 9.74
C THR A 109 -1.19 -8.57 10.35
N GLY A 110 -1.75 -9.50 9.58
CA GLY A 110 -2.81 -10.35 10.09
C GLY A 110 -3.41 -11.25 9.03
N ASP A 111 -4.24 -12.17 9.49
CA ASP A 111 -4.93 -13.14 8.64
C ASP A 111 -6.30 -12.59 8.23
N ILE A 112 -6.64 -12.74 6.96
CA ILE A 112 -7.95 -12.35 6.42
C ILE A 112 -9.09 -12.99 7.25
N LYS A 113 -8.89 -14.22 7.71
CA LYS A 113 -9.88 -14.94 8.52
C LYS A 113 -10.22 -14.21 9.81
N GLU A 114 -9.30 -13.37 10.28
CA GLU A 114 -9.47 -12.63 11.53
C GLU A 114 -9.80 -11.16 11.30
N ALA A 115 -10.09 -10.78 10.07
CA ALA A 115 -10.31 -9.37 9.72
C ALA A 115 -11.44 -8.74 10.54
N ALA A 116 -12.51 -9.50 10.82
CA ALA A 116 -13.62 -9.01 11.60
C ALA A 116 -13.25 -8.72 13.06
N GLU A 117 -12.22 -9.38 13.57
CA GLU A 117 -11.72 -9.15 14.93
C GLU A 117 -10.69 -8.02 14.96
N ILE A 118 -9.91 -7.88 13.88
CA ILE A 118 -8.87 -6.85 13.77
C ILE A 118 -9.50 -5.48 13.57
N PHE A 119 -10.54 -5.41 12.74
CA PHE A 119 -11.17 -4.15 12.35
C PHE A 119 -12.58 -4.04 12.89
N LYS A 120 -13.01 -2.83 13.19
CA LYS A 120 -14.37 -2.58 13.63
C LYS A 120 -15.36 -2.84 12.49
N PRO A 121 -16.56 -3.38 12.79
CA PRO A 121 -17.60 -3.53 11.78
C PRO A 121 -17.91 -2.20 11.09
N ALA A 122 -18.16 -2.25 9.80
CA ALA A 122 -18.53 -1.09 8.98
C ALA A 122 -17.54 0.07 9.04
N PHE A 123 -16.27 -0.20 9.40
CA PHE A 123 -15.24 0.84 9.41
C PHE A 123 -14.83 1.23 7.99
N PHE A 124 -14.82 0.28 7.06
CA PHE A 124 -14.42 0.51 5.67
C PHE A 124 -15.65 0.61 4.77
N ASP A 125 -15.53 1.43 3.74
CA ASP A 125 -16.58 1.64 2.73
C ASP A 125 -16.35 0.78 1.50
N VAL A 126 -15.07 0.49 1.23
CA VAL A 126 -14.67 -0.26 0.02
C VAL A 126 -13.68 -1.34 0.39
#